data_d16132e2e4d959074b753326a2453241
#
_entry.id   d16132e2e4d959074b753326a2453241
#
_cell.length_a   1.000
_cell.length_b   1.000
_cell.length_c   1.000
_cell.angle_alpha   90.00
_cell.angle_beta   90.00
_cell.angle_gamma   90.00
#
_symmetry.space_group_name_H-M   'P 1'
#
loop_
_entity.id
_entity.type
_entity.pdbx_description
1 polymer ?
#
loop_
_entity_poly.entity_id
_entity_poly.type
_entity_poly.pdbx_seq_one_letter_code
_entity_poly.pdbx_strand_id
1 'polypeptide(L)'
;MKKSLIALAFGTLGLGIAEFVMMGILPDIAKDLHTSIATAGHLISAYALGVCVGAPMLIIARRYPLKHILLVLVGIMMIGNLCAALASNYWVLMIARFISGLPHGAYFGVGSIVAEKLADKGRGSEAVSIMIAGMTIANLFGVPLGTALSTMLSLIHISEPTRQEA
;
A
#
# COMPACT_ATOMS: atom_id res chain seq x y z
N MET A 1 -4.65 1.28 25.50
CA MET A 1 -4.09 0.05 24.90
C MET A 1 -4.79 -0.36 23.60
N LYS A 2 -6.05 -0.80 23.64
CA LYS A 2 -6.78 -1.25 22.42
C LYS A 2 -6.81 -0.23 21.27
N LYS A 3 -7.03 1.06 21.53
CA LYS A 3 -7.10 2.09 20.49
C LYS A 3 -5.78 2.24 19.69
N SER A 4 -4.63 2.14 20.36
CA SER A 4 -3.32 2.26 19.69
C SER A 4 -2.99 1.03 18.86
N LEU A 5 -3.38 -0.18 19.29
CA LEU A 5 -3.24 -1.40 18.49
C LEU A 5 -4.14 -1.38 17.26
N ILE A 6 -5.38 -0.88 17.40
CA ILE A 6 -6.28 -0.68 16.28
C ILE A 6 -5.68 0.32 15.28
N ALA A 7 -5.09 1.42 15.75
CA ALA A 7 -4.42 2.38 14.86
C ALA A 7 -3.26 1.73 14.07
N LEU A 8 -2.48 0.85 14.72
CA LEU A 8 -1.43 0.08 14.03
C LEU A 8 -2.02 -0.87 12.97
N ALA A 9 -3.14 -1.54 13.29
CA ALA A 9 -3.83 -2.41 12.34
C ALA A 9 -4.41 -1.63 11.14
N PHE A 10 -4.90 -0.40 11.35
CA PHE A 10 -5.30 0.48 10.25
C PHE A 10 -4.11 0.90 9.37
N GLY A 11 -2.93 1.09 9.94
CA GLY A 11 -1.73 1.37 9.16
C GLY A 11 -1.33 0.18 8.27
N THR A 12 -1.34 -1.05 8.80
CA THR A 12 -1.07 -2.25 8.00
C THR A 12 -2.18 -2.55 6.99
N LEU A 13 -3.45 -2.23 7.31
CA LEU A 13 -4.56 -2.28 6.37
C LEU A 13 -4.32 -1.34 5.18
N GLY A 14 -3.92 -0.08 5.44
CA GLY A 14 -3.61 0.88 4.39
C GLY A 14 -2.45 0.44 3.50
N LEU A 15 -1.37 -0.10 4.09
CA LEU A 15 -0.24 -0.67 3.35
C LEU A 15 -0.68 -1.84 2.46
N GLY A 16 -1.48 -2.75 3.01
CA GLY A 16 -1.99 -3.91 2.27
C GLY A 16 -2.95 -3.49 1.14
N ILE A 17 -3.84 -2.53 1.36
CA ILE A 17 -4.70 -2.00 0.30
C ILE A 17 -3.84 -1.43 -0.83
N ALA A 18 -2.82 -0.61 -0.52
CA ALA A 18 -1.93 -0.04 -1.52
C ALA A 18 -1.18 -1.10 -2.34
N GLU A 19 -0.87 -2.24 -1.74
CA GLU A 19 -0.22 -3.37 -2.42
C GLU A 19 -1.21 -4.21 -3.24
N PHE A 20 -2.28 -4.70 -2.62
CA PHE A 20 -3.14 -5.73 -3.20
C PHE A 20 -4.16 -5.18 -4.20
N VAL A 21 -4.66 -3.94 -4.03
CA VAL A 21 -5.57 -3.32 -5.01
C VAL A 21 -4.91 -3.23 -6.39
N MET A 22 -3.61 -2.93 -6.44
CA MET A 22 -2.87 -2.88 -7.70
C MET A 22 -2.95 -4.20 -8.49
N MET A 23 -2.97 -5.35 -7.82
CA MET A 23 -3.10 -6.64 -8.49
C MET A 23 -4.48 -6.80 -9.16
N GLY A 24 -5.55 -6.27 -8.53
CA GLY A 24 -6.90 -6.31 -9.05
C GLY A 24 -7.13 -5.41 -10.27
N ILE A 25 -6.43 -4.28 -10.34
CA ILE A 25 -6.59 -3.28 -11.42
C ILE A 25 -5.47 -3.35 -12.49
N LEU A 26 -4.55 -4.31 -12.38
CA LEU A 26 -3.39 -4.40 -13.26
C LEU A 26 -3.75 -4.50 -14.76
N PRO A 27 -4.78 -5.27 -15.17
CA PRO A 27 -5.18 -5.33 -16.57
C PRO A 27 -5.65 -3.98 -17.13
N ASP A 28 -6.35 -3.19 -16.31
CA ASP A 28 -6.88 -1.88 -16.72
C ASP A 28 -5.74 -0.87 -16.84
N ILE A 29 -4.79 -0.87 -15.90
CA ILE A 29 -3.57 -0.07 -15.98
C ILE A 29 -2.76 -0.42 -17.23
N ALA A 30 -2.63 -1.70 -17.57
CA ALA A 30 -1.93 -2.13 -18.77
C ALA A 30 -2.61 -1.57 -20.04
N LYS A 31 -3.94 -1.57 -20.07
CA LYS A 31 -4.75 -1.02 -21.17
C LYS A 31 -4.59 0.50 -21.27
N ASP A 32 -4.72 1.22 -20.16
CA ASP A 32 -4.64 2.69 -20.13
C ASP A 32 -3.25 3.21 -20.52
N LEU A 33 -2.20 2.48 -20.11
CA LEU A 33 -0.82 2.82 -20.45
C LEU A 33 -0.37 2.22 -21.79
N HIS A 34 -1.26 1.60 -22.56
CA HIS A 34 -0.98 0.96 -23.86
C HIS A 34 0.21 0.01 -23.79
N THR A 35 0.29 -0.81 -22.74
CA THR A 35 1.40 -1.75 -22.50
C THR A 35 0.89 -3.17 -22.28
N SER A 36 1.80 -4.15 -22.24
CA SER A 36 1.43 -5.52 -21.91
C SER A 36 1.19 -5.70 -20.41
N ILE A 37 0.35 -6.68 -20.03
CA ILE A 37 0.13 -7.04 -18.62
C ILE A 37 1.47 -7.44 -17.95
N ALA A 38 2.35 -8.12 -18.69
CA ALA A 38 3.68 -8.48 -18.19
C ALA A 38 4.53 -7.24 -17.87
N THR A 39 4.50 -6.22 -18.73
CA THR A 39 5.19 -4.94 -18.49
C THR A 39 4.56 -4.20 -17.32
N ALA A 40 3.23 -4.16 -17.23
CA ALA A 40 2.55 -3.57 -16.08
C ALA A 40 2.89 -4.28 -14.76
N GLY A 41 3.18 -5.59 -14.81
CA GLY A 41 3.65 -6.37 -13.66
C GLY A 41 4.93 -5.83 -13.01
N HIS A 42 5.78 -5.11 -13.76
CA HIS A 42 6.96 -4.45 -13.19
C HIS A 42 6.60 -3.36 -12.16
N LEU A 43 5.38 -2.82 -12.18
CA LEU A 43 4.89 -1.89 -11.15
C LEU A 43 4.76 -2.56 -9.79
N ILE A 44 4.41 -3.85 -9.76
CA ILE A 44 4.38 -4.66 -8.54
C ILE A 44 5.82 -4.93 -8.08
N SER A 45 6.72 -5.26 -9.01
CA SER A 45 8.13 -5.48 -8.73
C SER A 45 8.82 -4.21 -8.19
N ALA A 46 8.49 -3.03 -8.74
CA ALA A 46 9.00 -1.75 -8.26
C ALA A 46 8.59 -1.48 -6.80
N TYR A 47 7.33 -1.78 -6.46
CA TYR A 47 6.86 -1.70 -5.08
C TYR A 47 7.63 -2.67 -4.17
N ALA A 48 7.78 -3.92 -4.56
CA ALA A 48 8.52 -4.93 -3.81
C ALA A 48 10.00 -4.54 -3.60
N LEU A 49 10.64 -3.96 -4.61
CA LEU A 49 11.98 -3.38 -4.47
C LEU A 49 12.01 -2.23 -3.46
N GLY A 50 10.99 -1.37 -3.45
CA GLY A 50 10.82 -0.35 -2.43
C GLY A 50 10.76 -0.95 -1.03
N VAL A 51 9.99 -2.02 -0.82
CA VAL A 51 9.90 -2.74 0.46
C VAL A 51 11.27 -3.27 0.89
N CYS A 52 12.01 -3.89 -0.03
CA CYS A 52 13.35 -4.42 0.24
C CYS A 52 14.35 -3.33 0.64
N VAL A 53 14.33 -2.18 -0.04
CA VAL A 53 15.22 -1.04 0.25
C VAL A 53 14.79 -0.30 1.52
N GLY A 54 13.50 -0.21 1.76
CA GLY A 54 12.94 0.51 2.92
C GLY A 54 13.19 -0.19 4.26
N ALA A 55 13.22 -1.51 4.29
CA ALA A 55 13.42 -2.26 5.53
C ALA A 55 14.76 -1.93 6.24
N PRO A 56 15.93 -1.91 5.56
CA PRO A 56 17.20 -1.51 6.17
C PRO A 56 17.24 -0.05 6.65
N MET A 57 16.40 0.84 6.12
CA MET A 57 16.35 2.25 6.55
C MET A 57 15.99 2.40 8.03
N LEU A 58 15.38 1.38 8.64
CA LEU A 58 15.13 1.33 10.08
C LEU A 58 16.41 1.45 10.92
N ILE A 59 17.55 0.96 10.42
CA ILE A 59 18.84 1.06 11.12
C ILE A 59 19.20 2.53 11.30
N ILE A 60 18.93 3.37 10.31
CA ILE A 60 19.17 4.81 10.33
C ILE A 60 18.16 5.49 11.25
N ALA A 61 16.90 5.07 11.18
CA ALA A 61 15.80 5.66 11.92
C ALA A 61 15.79 5.33 13.42
N ARG A 62 16.57 4.33 13.90
CA ARG A 62 16.58 3.86 15.30
C ARG A 62 16.85 4.94 16.35
N ARG A 63 17.39 6.09 15.94
CA ARG A 63 17.71 7.24 16.82
C ARG A 63 16.48 8.08 17.17
N TYR A 64 15.39 7.90 16.44
CA TYR A 64 14.16 8.70 16.58
C TYR A 64 13.11 7.95 17.40
N PRO A 65 12.19 8.68 18.07
CA PRO A 65 11.06 8.05 18.75
C PRO A 65 10.19 7.23 17.80
N LEU A 66 9.80 6.01 18.21
CA LEU A 66 9.05 5.06 17.37
C LEU A 66 7.77 5.67 16.78
N LYS A 67 7.08 6.54 17.55
CA LYS A 67 5.88 7.25 17.07
C LYS A 67 6.18 8.14 15.85
N HIS A 68 7.28 8.88 15.89
CA HIS A 68 7.66 9.77 14.78
C HIS A 68 8.05 8.97 13.55
N ILE A 69 8.75 7.83 13.74
CA ILE A 69 9.07 6.94 12.63
C ILE A 69 7.79 6.45 11.96
N LEU A 70 6.82 5.94 12.73
CA LEU A 70 5.55 5.47 12.17
C LEU A 70 4.78 6.56 11.43
N LEU A 71 4.75 7.80 11.96
CA LEU A 71 4.09 8.92 11.29
C LEU A 71 4.76 9.30 9.98
N VAL A 72 6.09 9.32 9.95
CA VAL A 72 6.87 9.60 8.72
C VAL A 72 6.63 8.49 7.69
N LEU A 73 6.64 7.22 8.10
CA LEU A 73 6.39 6.09 7.20
C LEU A 73 4.99 6.16 6.57
N VAL A 74 3.96 6.47 7.38
CA VAL A 74 2.59 6.69 6.87
C VAL A 74 2.55 7.89 5.93
N GLY A 75 3.24 8.99 6.25
CA GLY A 75 3.35 10.16 5.38
C GLY A 75 3.96 9.83 4.02
N ILE A 76 5.08 9.09 4.00
CA ILE A 76 5.72 8.65 2.74
C ILE A 76 4.76 7.76 1.94
N MET A 77 4.06 6.82 2.60
CA MET A 77 3.05 5.98 1.96
C MET A 77 1.95 6.81 1.30
N MET A 78 1.40 7.80 2.02
CA MET A 78 0.34 8.67 1.49
C MET A 78 0.83 9.47 0.28
N ILE A 79 2.02 10.08 0.36
CA ILE A 79 2.61 10.84 -0.74
C ILE A 79 2.87 9.93 -1.93
N GLY A 80 3.49 8.77 -1.72
CA GLY A 80 3.78 7.81 -2.79
C GLY A 80 2.52 7.33 -3.51
N ASN A 81 1.45 7.01 -2.77
CA ASN A 81 0.18 6.60 -3.36
C ASN A 81 -0.55 7.77 -4.06
N LEU A 82 -0.46 8.98 -3.52
CA LEU A 82 -1.00 10.17 -4.19
C LEU A 82 -0.26 10.43 -5.51
N CYS A 83 1.07 10.34 -5.52
CA CYS A 83 1.85 10.45 -6.76
C CYS A 83 1.50 9.34 -7.76
N ALA A 84 1.25 8.12 -7.28
CA ALA A 84 0.81 7.02 -8.14
C ALA A 84 -0.57 7.28 -8.75
N ALA A 85 -1.51 7.84 -7.97
CA ALA A 85 -2.84 8.19 -8.46
C ALA A 85 -2.84 9.34 -9.48
N LEU A 86 -1.86 10.23 -9.42
CA LEU A 86 -1.70 11.37 -10.34
C LEU A 86 -0.72 11.07 -11.49
N ALA A 87 -0.19 9.84 -11.57
CA ALA A 87 0.78 9.49 -12.59
C ALA A 87 0.15 9.42 -13.97
N SER A 88 0.66 10.21 -14.92
CA SER A 88 0.19 10.28 -16.32
C SER A 88 0.98 9.36 -17.27
N ASN A 89 2.02 8.70 -16.80
CA ASN A 89 2.82 7.79 -17.62
C ASN A 89 3.45 6.66 -16.79
N TYR A 90 3.87 5.61 -17.48
CA TYR A 90 4.42 4.38 -16.90
C TYR A 90 5.61 4.64 -15.95
N TRP A 91 6.56 5.49 -16.34
CA TRP A 91 7.77 5.71 -15.55
C TRP A 91 7.52 6.48 -14.25
N VAL A 92 6.63 7.49 -14.31
CA VAL A 92 6.20 8.23 -13.11
C VAL A 92 5.47 7.28 -12.17
N LEU A 93 4.58 6.44 -12.69
CA LEU A 93 3.88 5.44 -11.89
C LEU A 93 4.86 4.45 -11.26
N MET A 94 5.88 3.99 -11.99
CA MET A 94 6.90 3.07 -11.48
C MET A 94 7.68 3.68 -10.31
N ILE A 95 8.12 4.94 -10.43
CA ILE A 95 8.83 5.64 -9.37
C ILE A 95 7.92 5.85 -8.15
N ALA A 96 6.68 6.25 -8.37
CA ALA A 96 5.69 6.43 -7.32
C ALA A 96 5.41 5.11 -6.56
N ARG A 97 5.33 3.99 -7.28
CA ARG A 97 5.20 2.65 -6.70
C ARG A 97 6.42 2.26 -5.85
N PHE A 98 7.62 2.52 -6.33
CA PHE A 98 8.83 2.30 -5.55
C PHE A 98 8.83 3.11 -4.25
N ILE A 99 8.50 4.41 -4.32
CA ILE A 99 8.43 5.29 -3.14
C ILE A 99 7.36 4.81 -2.17
N SER A 100 6.16 4.42 -2.65
CA SER A 100 5.09 3.94 -1.79
C SER A 100 5.41 2.59 -1.12
N GLY A 101 6.33 1.80 -1.69
CA GLY A 101 6.82 0.55 -1.11
C GLY A 101 7.82 0.75 0.04
N LEU A 102 8.62 1.83 0.03
CA LEU A 102 9.67 2.08 1.03
C LEU A 102 9.19 1.94 2.49
N PRO A 103 8.05 2.51 2.91
CA PRO A 103 7.61 2.44 4.30
C PRO A 103 7.13 1.06 4.73
N HIS A 104 6.77 0.17 3.79
CA HIS A 104 6.08 -1.09 4.09
C HIS A 104 6.89 -1.99 5.04
N GLY A 105 8.09 -2.42 4.64
CA GLY A 105 8.94 -3.29 5.47
C GLY A 105 9.33 -2.65 6.79
N ALA A 106 9.65 -1.36 6.76
CA ALA A 106 9.99 -0.57 7.95
C ALA A 106 8.81 -0.45 8.92
N TYR A 107 7.59 -0.27 8.42
CA TYR A 107 6.39 -0.15 9.24
C TYR A 107 6.11 -1.43 10.03
N PHE A 108 6.26 -2.60 9.42
CA PHE A 108 6.10 -3.88 10.12
C PHE A 108 7.13 -4.06 11.23
N GLY A 109 8.39 -3.71 10.99
CA GLY A 109 9.45 -3.78 12.01
C GLY A 109 9.19 -2.87 13.21
N VAL A 110 8.94 -1.58 12.97
CA VAL A 110 8.65 -0.61 14.06
C VAL A 110 7.32 -0.91 14.73
N GLY A 111 6.31 -1.23 13.93
CA GLY A 111 4.96 -1.53 14.41
C GLY A 111 4.94 -2.72 15.36
N SER A 112 5.68 -3.79 15.05
CA SER A 112 5.81 -4.95 15.95
C SER A 112 6.41 -4.58 17.30
N ILE A 113 7.48 -3.78 17.30
CA ILE A 113 8.10 -3.30 18.55
C ILE A 113 7.11 -2.45 19.36
N VAL A 114 6.33 -1.59 18.68
CA VAL A 114 5.32 -0.75 19.35
C VAL A 114 4.17 -1.61 19.85
N ALA A 115 3.70 -2.59 19.07
CA ALA A 115 2.64 -3.50 19.47
C ALA A 115 3.03 -4.29 20.74
N GLU A 116 4.25 -4.84 20.79
CA GLU A 116 4.77 -5.53 21.96
C GLU A 116 4.85 -4.62 23.21
N LYS A 117 5.31 -3.37 23.04
CA LYS A 117 5.38 -2.38 24.13
C LYS A 117 4.00 -1.96 24.65
N LEU A 118 2.96 -2.05 23.83
CA LEU A 118 1.57 -1.72 24.18
C LEU A 118 0.84 -2.93 24.78
N ALA A 119 1.40 -4.11 24.66
CA ALA A 119 0.79 -5.34 25.16
C ALA A 119 0.88 -5.48 26.68
N ASP A 120 -0.07 -6.20 27.26
CA ASP A 120 0.04 -6.67 28.64
C ASP A 120 1.14 -7.74 28.75
N LYS A 121 1.67 -7.94 29.96
CA LYS A 121 2.71 -8.95 30.19
C LYS A 121 2.29 -10.32 29.62
N GLY A 122 3.15 -10.90 28.78
CA GLY A 122 2.94 -12.20 28.15
C GLY A 122 2.01 -12.21 26.94
N ARG A 123 1.45 -11.06 26.50
CA ARG A 123 0.54 -10.97 25.35
C ARG A 123 1.13 -10.24 24.14
N GLY A 124 2.44 -10.18 24.03
CA GLY A 124 3.12 -9.49 22.92
C GLY A 124 2.76 -10.07 21.55
N SER A 125 2.79 -11.39 21.41
CA SER A 125 2.42 -12.07 20.15
C SER A 125 0.98 -11.78 19.71
N GLU A 126 0.05 -11.70 20.66
CA GLU A 126 -1.35 -11.33 20.37
C GLU A 126 -1.45 -9.90 19.85
N ALA A 127 -0.72 -8.97 20.45
CA ALA A 127 -0.71 -7.58 20.01
C ALA A 127 -0.13 -7.43 18.59
N VAL A 128 0.93 -8.15 18.26
CA VAL A 128 1.51 -8.20 16.91
C VAL A 128 0.51 -8.83 15.93
N SER A 129 -0.18 -9.91 16.32
CA SER A 129 -1.20 -10.53 15.49
C SER A 129 -2.36 -9.58 15.17
N ILE A 130 -2.80 -8.76 16.13
CA ILE A 130 -3.83 -7.72 15.90
C ILE A 130 -3.34 -6.69 14.89
N MET A 131 -2.09 -6.27 14.98
CA MET A 131 -1.49 -5.35 13.99
C MET A 131 -1.47 -5.98 12.59
N ILE A 132 -1.04 -7.24 12.47
CA ILE A 132 -0.95 -7.95 11.19
C ILE A 132 -2.34 -8.25 10.60
N ALA A 133 -3.37 -8.38 11.43
CA ALA A 133 -4.73 -8.63 10.97
C ALA A 133 -5.23 -7.58 9.95
N GLY A 134 -4.77 -6.32 10.07
CA GLY A 134 -5.05 -5.29 9.07
C GLY A 134 -4.59 -5.68 7.67
N MET A 135 -3.35 -6.20 7.54
CA MET A 135 -2.80 -6.68 6.28
C MET A 135 -3.58 -7.89 5.73
N THR A 136 -3.97 -8.81 6.61
CA THR A 136 -4.76 -9.99 6.23
C THR A 136 -6.13 -9.58 5.66
N ILE A 137 -6.79 -8.60 6.28
CA ILE A 137 -8.06 -8.04 5.80
C ILE A 137 -7.85 -7.35 4.45
N ALA A 138 -6.77 -6.59 4.29
CA ALA A 138 -6.43 -5.96 3.02
C ALA A 138 -6.21 -6.98 1.90
N ASN A 139 -5.54 -8.09 2.18
CA ASN A 139 -5.33 -9.17 1.22
C ASN A 139 -6.66 -9.84 0.81
N LEU A 140 -7.53 -10.10 1.79
CA LEU A 140 -8.82 -10.76 1.54
C LEU A 140 -9.75 -9.90 0.68
N PHE A 141 -9.80 -8.60 0.91
CA PHE A 141 -10.74 -7.69 0.27
C PHE A 141 -10.10 -6.79 -0.81
N GLY A 142 -8.78 -6.56 -0.77
CA GLY A 142 -8.10 -5.61 -1.63
C GLY A 142 -8.20 -5.96 -3.11
N VAL A 143 -7.93 -7.21 -3.49
CA VAL A 143 -8.03 -7.65 -4.89
C VAL A 143 -9.47 -7.63 -5.39
N PRO A 144 -10.47 -8.26 -4.70
CA PRO A 144 -11.85 -8.22 -5.14
C PRO A 144 -12.43 -6.80 -5.23
N LEU A 145 -12.14 -5.94 -4.26
CA LEU A 145 -12.59 -4.54 -4.29
C LEU A 145 -11.94 -3.75 -5.41
N GLY A 146 -10.63 -3.92 -5.63
CA GLY A 146 -9.93 -3.30 -6.74
C GLY A 146 -10.55 -3.67 -8.08
N THR A 147 -10.77 -4.95 -8.32
CA THR A 147 -11.41 -5.45 -9.54
C THR A 147 -12.84 -4.92 -9.69
N ALA A 148 -13.65 -4.94 -8.63
CA ALA A 148 -15.01 -4.45 -8.68
C ALA A 148 -15.06 -2.93 -8.98
N LEU A 149 -14.21 -2.13 -8.35
CA LEU A 149 -14.13 -0.70 -8.59
C LEU A 149 -13.68 -0.40 -10.03
N SER A 150 -12.68 -1.10 -10.55
CA SER A 150 -12.21 -0.94 -11.92
C SER A 150 -13.31 -1.26 -12.92
N THR A 151 -14.04 -2.36 -12.74
CA THR A 151 -15.16 -2.74 -13.58
C THR A 151 -16.27 -1.69 -13.56
N MET A 152 -16.62 -1.16 -12.38
CA MET A 152 -17.64 -0.10 -12.26
C MET A 152 -17.23 1.19 -12.97
N LEU A 153 -15.97 1.62 -12.83
CA LEU A 153 -15.45 2.82 -13.50
C LEU A 153 -15.39 2.64 -15.01
N SER A 154 -15.00 1.47 -15.49
CA SER A 154 -15.01 1.12 -16.91
C SER A 154 -16.43 1.16 -17.49
N LEU A 155 -17.44 0.65 -16.76
CA LEU A 155 -18.85 0.71 -17.19
C LEU A 155 -19.37 2.16 -17.28
N ILE A 156 -18.94 3.05 -16.37
CA ILE A 156 -19.32 4.47 -16.43
C ILE A 156 -18.73 5.14 -17.68
N HIS A 157 -17.48 4.82 -18.05
CA HIS A 157 -16.85 5.37 -19.26
C HIS A 157 -17.46 4.81 -20.55
N ILE A 158 -17.96 3.56 -20.55
CA ILE A 158 -18.65 2.98 -21.72
C ILE A 158 -20.07 3.56 -21.88
N SER A 159 -20.70 4.02 -20.79
CA SER A 159 -22.05 4.61 -20.81
C SER A 159 -22.09 6.09 -21.20
N GLU A 160 -20.96 6.77 -21.36
CA GLU A 160 -20.89 8.06 -22.03
C GLU A 160 -20.88 7.83 -23.55
N PRO A 161 -22.04 8.00 -24.24
CA PRO A 161 -22.06 7.86 -25.70
C PRO A 161 -21.19 8.97 -26.28
N THR A 162 -20.26 8.56 -27.11
CA THR A 162 -19.43 9.37 -27.98
C THR A 162 -20.22 10.60 -28.52
N ARG A 163 -20.04 11.73 -27.87
CA ARG A 163 -20.49 13.03 -28.40
C ARG A 163 -19.40 13.61 -29.31
N GLN A 164 -18.99 12.80 -30.27
CA GLN A 164 -18.10 13.23 -31.36
C GLN A 164 -18.41 12.40 -32.60
N GLU A 165 -19.51 12.76 -33.26
CA GLU A 165 -19.67 12.72 -34.71
C GLU A 165 -20.99 13.43 -35.03
N ALA A 166 -20.90 14.74 -35.23
CA ALA A 166 -21.80 15.52 -36.05
C ALA A 166 -21.01 16.70 -36.65
#